data_f81d84623beb1f52d418e8c7407ed799
#
_entry.id   f81d84623beb1f52d418e8c7407ed799
#
_cell.length_a   1.000
_cell.length_b   1.000
_cell.length_c   1.000
_cell.angle_alpha   90.00
_cell.angle_beta   90.00
_cell.angle_gamma   90.00
#
_symmetry.space_group_name_H-M   'P 1'
#
loop_
_entity.id
_entity.type
_entity.pdbx_description
1 polymer ?
#
loop_
_entity_poly.entity_id
_entity_poly.type
_entity_poly.pdbx_seq_one_letter_code
_entity_poly.pdbx_strand_id
1 'polypeptide(L)'
;YKRQLLAALAAEHHRFFAAGELHPHRAQLVAHALAPIPGDHAVLVADGTHPPVRPGVCAAVMTDVPCSGLGALRRRPESRWRERDLEALVLLQRSLLHNAIALARPGGVIGYVTCSPHHRETTEVVCQALRHEPVEALDTPSLMAGVPDCATGPDGRFVQLWPHRHGTDAMFCAVLRRTS
;
A
#
# COMPACT_ATOMS: atom_id res chain seq x y z
N TYR A 1 1.61 -11.31 6.07
CA TYR A 1 1.24 -10.63 7.33
C TYR A 1 0.29 -9.46 7.13
N LYS A 2 0.55 -8.49 6.20
CA LYS A 2 -0.31 -7.31 6.00
C LYS A 2 -1.77 -7.69 5.70
N ARG A 3 -1.99 -8.63 4.77
CA ARG A 3 -3.35 -9.07 4.41
C ARG A 3 -4.07 -9.74 5.58
N GLN A 4 -3.37 -10.55 6.39
CA GLN A 4 -3.95 -11.19 7.57
C GLN A 4 -4.38 -10.16 8.63
N LEU A 5 -3.52 -9.17 8.91
CA LEU A 5 -3.85 -8.09 9.82
C LEU A 5 -5.08 -7.30 9.36
N LEU A 6 -5.12 -6.94 8.07
CA LEU A 6 -6.26 -6.20 7.51
C LEU A 6 -7.55 -7.01 7.54
N ALA A 7 -7.48 -8.33 7.27
CA ALA A 7 -8.65 -9.21 7.36
C ALA A 7 -9.16 -9.31 8.81
N ALA A 8 -8.26 -9.47 9.78
CA ALA A 8 -8.62 -9.51 11.20
C ALA A 8 -9.28 -8.20 11.65
N LEU A 9 -8.71 -7.05 11.29
CA LEU A 9 -9.30 -5.74 11.58
C LEU A 9 -10.65 -5.56 10.90
N ALA A 10 -10.81 -6.01 9.66
CA ALA A 10 -12.10 -5.96 8.98
C ALA A 10 -13.15 -6.81 9.71
N ALA A 11 -12.79 -8.00 10.19
CA ALA A 11 -13.66 -8.85 10.98
C ALA A 11 -14.10 -8.20 12.30
N GLU A 12 -13.19 -7.56 13.04
CA GLU A 12 -13.50 -6.81 14.26
C GLU A 12 -14.53 -5.69 14.02
N HIS A 13 -14.51 -5.10 12.84
CA HIS A 13 -15.44 -4.05 12.44
C HIS A 13 -16.63 -4.55 11.63
N HIS A 14 -16.89 -5.85 11.57
CA HIS A 14 -17.96 -6.48 10.79
C HIS A 14 -17.94 -6.03 9.30
N ARG A 15 -16.74 -5.98 8.71
CA ARG A 15 -16.54 -5.58 7.31
C ARG A 15 -16.08 -6.77 6.48
N PHE A 16 -16.54 -6.82 5.25
CA PHE A 16 -16.03 -7.75 4.24
C PHE A 16 -14.61 -7.33 3.83
N PHE A 17 -13.71 -8.30 3.72
CA PHE A 17 -12.34 -8.09 3.26
C PHE A 17 -12.11 -8.75 1.90
N ALA A 18 -11.56 -8.01 0.93
CA ALA A 18 -11.14 -8.56 -0.36
C ALA A 18 -9.63 -8.39 -0.56
N ALA A 19 -8.95 -9.45 -0.96
CA ALA A 19 -7.52 -9.41 -1.32
C ALA A 19 -7.35 -9.70 -2.81
N GLY A 20 -6.75 -8.77 -3.56
CA GLY A 20 -6.35 -8.97 -4.95
C GLY A 20 -4.92 -9.52 -5.07
N GLU A 21 -4.70 -10.46 -5.99
CA GLU A 21 -3.38 -10.98 -6.34
C GLU A 21 -3.35 -11.35 -7.82
N LEU A 22 -2.34 -10.88 -8.54
CA LEU A 22 -2.22 -11.08 -9.98
C LEU A 22 -1.99 -12.56 -10.35
N HIS A 23 -1.19 -13.27 -9.56
CA HIS A 23 -0.76 -14.63 -9.89
C HIS A 23 -1.60 -15.71 -9.18
N PRO A 24 -2.23 -16.66 -9.90
CA PRO A 24 -3.08 -17.69 -9.29
C PRO A 24 -2.41 -18.49 -8.17
N HIS A 25 -1.14 -18.90 -8.35
CA HIS A 25 -0.42 -19.66 -7.33
C HIS A 25 -0.19 -18.85 -6.04
N ARG A 26 0.01 -17.53 -6.15
CA ARG A 26 0.12 -16.64 -4.98
C ARG A 26 -1.23 -16.38 -4.34
N ALA A 27 -2.30 -16.30 -5.14
CA ALA A 27 -3.65 -16.16 -4.63
C ALA A 27 -4.03 -17.36 -3.74
N GLN A 28 -3.63 -18.57 -4.11
CA GLN A 28 -3.81 -19.76 -3.27
C GLN A 28 -3.06 -19.63 -1.94
N LEU A 29 -1.82 -19.14 -1.94
CA LEU A 29 -1.07 -18.91 -0.70
C LEU A 29 -1.75 -17.85 0.18
N VAL A 30 -2.32 -16.80 -0.43
CA VAL A 30 -3.10 -15.79 0.29
C VAL A 30 -4.36 -16.40 0.89
N ALA A 31 -5.10 -17.22 0.12
CA ALA A 31 -6.29 -17.90 0.61
C ALA A 31 -5.99 -18.82 1.80
N HIS A 32 -4.93 -19.63 1.72
CA HIS A 32 -4.48 -20.44 2.85
C HIS A 32 -4.10 -19.60 4.08
N ALA A 33 -3.43 -18.47 3.87
CA ALA A 33 -3.04 -17.58 4.97
C ALA A 33 -4.22 -16.88 5.62
N LEU A 34 -5.31 -16.64 4.89
CA LEU A 34 -6.54 -16.02 5.39
C LEU A 34 -7.51 -17.03 6.00
N ALA A 35 -7.46 -18.30 5.62
CA ALA A 35 -8.40 -19.32 6.08
C ALA A 35 -8.62 -19.36 7.61
N PRO A 36 -7.60 -19.18 8.47
CA PRO A 36 -7.81 -19.15 9.93
C PRO A 36 -8.34 -17.81 10.45
N ILE A 37 -8.42 -16.77 9.63
CA ILE A 37 -8.88 -15.44 10.06
C ILE A 37 -10.41 -15.42 10.06
N PRO A 38 -11.07 -15.03 11.17
CA PRO A 38 -12.52 -14.95 11.23
C PRO A 38 -13.06 -13.84 10.33
N GLY A 39 -14.36 -13.91 10.04
CA GLY A 39 -15.09 -12.92 9.23
C GLY A 39 -15.14 -13.25 7.74
N ASP A 40 -15.94 -12.47 7.03
CA ASP A 40 -16.18 -12.66 5.59
C ASP A 40 -15.04 -12.07 4.77
N HIS A 41 -14.39 -12.92 3.99
CA HIS A 41 -13.31 -12.49 3.10
C HIS A 41 -13.28 -13.26 1.78
N ALA A 42 -12.68 -12.64 0.76
CA ALA A 42 -12.43 -13.29 -0.53
C ALA A 42 -11.02 -12.98 -1.04
N VAL A 43 -10.49 -13.90 -1.84
CA VAL A 43 -9.25 -13.71 -2.59
C VAL A 43 -9.57 -13.73 -4.08
N LEU A 44 -9.21 -12.66 -4.77
CA LEU A 44 -9.46 -12.47 -6.19
C LEU A 44 -8.13 -12.63 -6.96
N VAL A 45 -8.14 -13.47 -8.01
CA VAL A 45 -7.06 -13.45 -9.00
C VAL A 45 -7.36 -12.30 -9.95
N ALA A 46 -6.66 -11.20 -9.77
CA ALA A 46 -6.97 -9.96 -10.49
C ALA A 46 -5.74 -9.06 -10.64
N ASP A 47 -5.72 -8.35 -11.76
CA ASP A 47 -4.77 -7.25 -11.98
C ASP A 47 -5.27 -6.00 -11.23
N GLY A 48 -4.47 -5.49 -10.29
CA GLY A 48 -4.78 -4.28 -9.54
C GLY A 48 -4.85 -3.00 -10.39
N THR A 49 -4.34 -3.04 -11.62
CA THR A 49 -4.50 -1.94 -12.59
C THR A 49 -5.87 -1.96 -13.30
N HIS A 50 -6.60 -3.08 -13.18
CA HIS A 50 -7.95 -3.27 -13.71
C HIS A 50 -8.77 -4.11 -12.72
N PRO A 51 -9.02 -3.62 -11.51
CA PRO A 51 -9.64 -4.42 -10.46
C PRO A 51 -11.10 -4.76 -10.83
N PRO A 52 -11.53 -6.03 -10.66
CA PRO A 52 -12.89 -6.47 -10.97
C PRO A 52 -13.87 -6.11 -9.84
N VAL A 53 -13.75 -4.93 -9.32
CA VAL A 53 -14.55 -4.39 -8.21
C VAL A 53 -15.13 -3.06 -8.64
N ARG A 54 -16.39 -2.83 -8.30
CA ARG A 54 -17.07 -1.58 -8.65
C ARG A 54 -16.37 -0.39 -7.97
N PRO A 55 -16.13 0.70 -8.69
CA PRO A 55 -15.60 1.94 -8.10
C PRO A 55 -16.48 2.48 -6.96
N GLY A 56 -15.88 3.14 -6.00
CA GLY A 56 -16.58 3.87 -4.94
C GLY A 56 -17.25 3.00 -3.87
N VAL A 57 -16.92 1.71 -3.76
CA VAL A 57 -17.57 0.82 -2.77
C VAL A 57 -16.72 0.52 -1.54
N CYS A 58 -15.41 0.73 -1.59
CA CYS A 58 -14.51 0.38 -0.49
C CYS A 58 -14.43 1.49 0.56
N ALA A 59 -14.64 1.15 1.83
CA ALA A 59 -14.41 2.08 2.94
C ALA A 59 -12.93 2.35 3.18
N ALA A 60 -12.09 1.35 2.91
CA ALA A 60 -10.64 1.45 2.98
C ALA A 60 -10.00 0.58 1.89
N VAL A 61 -8.90 1.05 1.30
CA VAL A 61 -8.11 0.33 0.31
C VAL A 61 -6.65 0.43 0.71
N MET A 62 -5.93 -0.70 0.69
CA MET A 62 -4.48 -0.71 0.87
C MET A 62 -3.82 -1.20 -0.41
N THR A 63 -2.88 -0.44 -0.94
CA THR A 63 -2.04 -0.85 -2.05
C THR A 63 -0.58 -0.99 -1.60
N ASP A 64 -0.12 -2.25 -1.55
CA ASP A 64 1.27 -2.64 -1.29
C ASP A 64 1.93 -2.87 -2.64
N VAL A 65 2.52 -1.81 -3.18
CA VAL A 65 2.93 -1.77 -4.58
C VAL A 65 4.23 -2.52 -4.86
N PRO A 66 4.37 -3.15 -6.04
CA PRO A 66 5.67 -3.65 -6.48
C PRO A 66 6.65 -2.48 -6.62
N CYS A 67 7.89 -2.70 -6.17
CA CYS A 67 8.92 -1.65 -6.14
C CYS A 67 10.31 -2.23 -6.41
N SER A 68 11.32 -1.35 -6.45
CA SER A 68 12.73 -1.77 -6.59
C SER A 68 13.19 -2.72 -5.46
N GLY A 69 12.53 -2.69 -4.30
CA GLY A 69 12.89 -3.52 -3.15
C GLY A 69 14.18 -3.06 -2.45
N LEU A 70 14.68 -1.87 -2.75
CA LEU A 70 15.89 -1.32 -2.13
C LEU A 70 15.75 -1.15 -0.62
N GLY A 71 14.54 -1.03 -0.12
CA GLY A 71 14.28 -0.96 1.32
C GLY A 71 14.50 -2.27 2.06
N ALA A 72 14.49 -3.41 1.37
CA ALA A 72 14.64 -4.74 1.95
C ALA A 72 16.08 -5.30 1.87
N LEU A 73 17.08 -4.49 1.49
CA LEU A 73 18.47 -4.93 1.28
C LEU A 73 19.07 -5.60 2.51
N ARG A 74 18.64 -5.25 3.72
CA ARG A 74 19.07 -5.90 4.96
C ARG A 74 18.75 -7.40 4.97
N ARG A 75 17.60 -7.80 4.42
CA ARG A 75 17.12 -9.18 4.36
C ARG A 75 17.34 -9.84 3.00
N ARG A 76 17.48 -9.03 1.96
CA ARG A 76 17.60 -9.46 0.55
C ARG A 76 18.69 -8.66 -0.15
N PRO A 77 19.95 -8.85 0.21
CA PRO A 77 21.08 -8.11 -0.37
C PRO A 77 21.21 -8.32 -1.88
N GLU A 78 20.76 -9.48 -2.39
CA GLU A 78 20.70 -9.79 -3.81
C GLU A 78 19.83 -8.81 -4.62
N SER A 79 18.94 -8.09 -3.98
CA SER A 79 18.09 -7.09 -4.65
C SER A 79 18.88 -5.94 -5.28
N ARG A 80 20.09 -5.65 -4.80
CA ARG A 80 20.97 -4.61 -5.37
C ARG A 80 21.47 -4.94 -6.78
N TRP A 81 21.54 -6.23 -7.11
CA TRP A 81 22.07 -6.71 -8.38
C TRP A 81 20.97 -6.95 -9.43
N ARG A 82 19.71 -6.79 -9.07
CA ARG A 82 18.62 -6.95 -10.02
C ARG A 82 18.46 -5.68 -10.83
N GLU A 83 18.64 -5.80 -12.13
CA GLU A 83 18.22 -4.76 -13.06
C GLU A 83 16.71 -4.59 -12.95
N ARG A 84 16.27 -3.35 -12.78
CA ARG A 84 14.86 -2.99 -12.70
C ARG A 84 14.63 -1.74 -13.50
N ASP A 85 13.61 -1.80 -14.34
CA ASP A 85 13.11 -0.62 -15.01
C ASP A 85 12.33 0.23 -14.00
N LEU A 86 13.00 1.26 -13.47
CA LEU A 86 12.40 2.17 -12.49
C LEU A 86 11.24 2.95 -13.11
N GLU A 87 11.32 3.31 -14.39
CA GLU A 87 10.24 4.01 -15.08
C GLU A 87 8.97 3.15 -15.14
N ALA A 88 9.12 1.90 -15.58
CA ALA A 88 8.00 0.95 -15.64
C ALA A 88 7.41 0.71 -14.25
N LEU A 89 8.23 0.60 -13.21
CA LEU A 89 7.76 0.46 -11.82
C LEU A 89 6.96 1.68 -11.37
N VAL A 90 7.44 2.87 -11.62
CA VAL A 90 6.76 4.12 -11.23
C VAL A 90 5.42 4.26 -11.96
N LEU A 91 5.37 3.95 -13.25
CA LEU A 91 4.12 3.96 -14.02
C LEU A 91 3.10 2.95 -13.46
N LEU A 92 3.56 1.74 -13.13
CA LEU A 92 2.72 0.72 -12.51
C LEU A 92 2.21 1.17 -11.12
N GLN A 93 3.06 1.75 -10.30
CA GLN A 93 2.70 2.26 -8.97
C GLN A 93 1.65 3.38 -9.05
N ARG A 94 1.79 4.29 -10.02
CA ARG A 94 0.80 5.34 -10.29
C ARG A 94 -0.55 4.76 -10.70
N SER A 95 -0.55 3.79 -11.61
CA SER A 95 -1.77 3.09 -12.03
C SER A 95 -2.46 2.36 -10.88
N LEU A 96 -1.70 1.66 -10.04
CA LEU A 96 -2.23 0.97 -8.86
C LEU A 96 -2.83 1.95 -7.84
N LEU A 97 -2.16 3.09 -7.58
CA LEU A 97 -2.69 4.10 -6.67
C LEU A 97 -3.94 4.77 -7.24
N HIS A 98 -3.97 5.10 -8.53
CA HIS A 98 -5.16 5.63 -9.22
C HIS A 98 -6.37 4.70 -9.03
N ASN A 99 -6.19 3.41 -9.28
CA ASN A 99 -7.28 2.43 -9.12
C ASN A 99 -7.67 2.25 -7.65
N ALA A 100 -6.72 2.29 -6.72
CA ALA A 100 -7.04 2.24 -5.29
C ALA A 100 -7.90 3.45 -4.86
N ILE A 101 -7.61 4.64 -5.38
CA ILE A 101 -8.41 5.84 -5.17
C ILE A 101 -9.82 5.68 -5.76
N ALA A 102 -9.92 5.17 -6.99
CA ALA A 102 -11.20 4.94 -7.66
C ALA A 102 -12.08 3.92 -6.89
N LEU A 103 -11.49 2.89 -6.30
CA LEU A 103 -12.21 1.89 -5.49
C LEU A 103 -12.73 2.43 -4.16
N ALA A 104 -12.02 3.37 -3.55
CA ALA A 104 -12.45 3.97 -2.29
C ALA A 104 -13.71 4.81 -2.49
N ARG A 105 -14.68 4.71 -1.56
CA ARG A 105 -15.84 5.61 -1.56
C ARG A 105 -15.43 7.04 -1.17
N PRO A 106 -16.24 8.05 -1.45
CA PRO A 106 -16.04 9.39 -0.86
C PRO A 106 -15.89 9.29 0.65
N GLY A 107 -14.88 9.96 1.22
CA GLY A 107 -14.48 9.85 2.62
C GLY A 107 -13.73 8.56 2.97
N GLY A 108 -13.58 7.63 2.04
CA GLY A 108 -12.81 6.39 2.23
C GLY A 108 -11.31 6.64 2.32
N VAL A 109 -10.60 5.71 2.95
CA VAL A 109 -9.17 5.84 3.25
C VAL A 109 -8.34 4.97 2.31
N ILE A 110 -7.23 5.50 1.81
CA ILE A 110 -6.31 4.79 0.93
C ILE A 110 -4.93 4.76 1.59
N GLY A 111 -4.38 3.56 1.81
CA GLY A 111 -2.99 3.36 2.23
C GLY A 111 -2.11 3.01 1.04
N TYR A 112 -1.11 3.84 0.76
CA TYR A 112 -0.05 3.55 -0.19
C TYR A 112 1.19 3.11 0.57
N VAL A 113 1.69 1.90 0.28
CA VAL A 113 2.83 1.31 0.98
C VAL A 113 3.84 0.74 -0.01
N THR A 114 5.12 0.96 0.26
CA THR A 114 6.22 0.35 -0.53
C THR A 114 7.45 0.10 0.33
N CYS A 115 8.22 -0.96 0.02
CA CYS A 115 9.51 -1.25 0.63
C CYS A 115 10.65 -0.63 -0.19
N SER A 116 10.57 0.67 -0.45
CA SER A 116 11.58 1.44 -1.14
C SER A 116 11.86 2.77 -0.42
N PRO A 117 13.12 3.20 -0.30
CA PRO A 117 13.49 4.55 0.09
C PRO A 117 13.58 5.51 -1.10
N HIS A 118 13.38 5.02 -2.33
CA HIS A 118 13.59 5.82 -3.54
C HIS A 118 12.48 6.85 -3.72
N HIS A 119 12.83 8.13 -3.80
CA HIS A 119 11.89 9.25 -3.86
C HIS A 119 10.84 9.11 -4.99
N ARG A 120 11.27 8.62 -6.17
CA ARG A 120 10.37 8.41 -7.32
C ARG A 120 9.31 7.32 -7.10
N GLU A 121 9.58 6.35 -6.21
CA GLU A 121 8.65 5.27 -5.86
C GLU A 121 7.80 5.58 -4.62
N THR A 122 8.08 6.69 -3.95
CA THR A 122 7.49 7.07 -2.67
C THR A 122 6.77 8.42 -2.78
N THR A 123 7.40 9.46 -2.30
CA THR A 123 6.84 10.82 -2.22
C THR A 123 6.35 11.33 -3.57
N GLU A 124 7.08 11.09 -4.66
CA GLU A 124 6.70 11.60 -5.99
C GLU A 124 5.40 10.98 -6.50
N VAL A 125 5.21 9.66 -6.33
CA VAL A 125 3.94 8.99 -6.73
C VAL A 125 2.76 9.58 -5.97
N VAL A 126 2.89 9.73 -4.65
CA VAL A 126 1.81 10.28 -3.82
C VAL A 126 1.55 11.75 -4.13
N CYS A 127 2.59 12.57 -4.25
CA CYS A 127 2.45 13.98 -4.61
C CYS A 127 1.79 14.18 -5.97
N GLN A 128 2.02 13.27 -6.91
CA GLN A 128 1.33 13.33 -8.20
C GLN A 128 -0.16 13.01 -8.03
N ALA A 129 -0.52 11.99 -7.26
CA ALA A 129 -1.92 11.70 -6.97
C ALA A 129 -2.61 12.91 -6.29
N LEU A 130 -1.97 13.55 -5.31
CA LEU A 130 -2.49 14.73 -4.64
C LEU A 130 -2.74 15.94 -5.57
N ARG A 131 -2.02 16.02 -6.71
CA ARG A 131 -2.21 17.10 -7.69
C ARG A 131 -3.33 16.81 -8.71
N HIS A 132 -3.62 15.55 -8.98
CA HIS A 132 -4.46 15.16 -10.13
C HIS A 132 -5.69 14.33 -9.76
N GLU A 133 -5.75 13.82 -8.53
CA GLU A 133 -6.84 12.96 -8.06
C GLU A 133 -7.61 13.63 -6.93
N PRO A 134 -8.89 13.26 -6.71
CA PRO A 134 -9.71 13.83 -5.65
C PRO A 134 -9.34 13.22 -4.28
N VAL A 135 -8.16 13.52 -3.78
CA VAL A 135 -7.64 13.02 -2.50
C VAL A 135 -6.91 14.11 -1.71
N GLU A 136 -6.91 13.95 -0.41
CA GLU A 136 -6.11 14.73 0.53
C GLU A 136 -5.16 13.81 1.32
N ALA A 137 -4.00 14.32 1.72
CA ALA A 137 -3.09 13.59 2.60
C ALA A 137 -3.53 13.72 4.06
N LEU A 138 -3.63 12.59 4.76
CA LEU A 138 -3.77 12.57 6.20
C LEU A 138 -2.38 12.68 6.86
N ASP A 139 -2.36 13.11 8.12
CA ASP A 139 -1.14 13.12 8.94
C ASP A 139 -0.78 11.67 9.34
N THR A 140 -0.07 10.99 8.43
CA THR A 140 0.31 9.58 8.61
C THR A 140 1.20 9.35 9.83
N PRO A 141 2.20 10.21 10.16
CA PRO A 141 2.98 10.09 11.39
C PRO A 141 2.13 10.04 12.66
N SER A 142 1.12 10.90 12.77
CA SER A 142 0.22 10.91 13.93
C SER A 142 -0.58 9.60 14.08
N LEU A 143 -0.83 8.88 12.98
CA LEU A 143 -1.47 7.56 13.01
C LEU A 143 -0.51 6.45 13.47
N MET A 144 0.80 6.71 13.49
CA MET A 144 1.85 5.77 13.90
C MET A 144 2.51 6.21 15.21
N ALA A 145 1.69 6.47 16.22
CA ALA A 145 2.15 6.91 17.54
C ALA A 145 3.23 5.95 18.09
N GLY A 146 4.32 6.52 18.61
CA GLY A 146 5.44 5.77 19.17
C GLY A 146 6.55 5.41 18.17
N VAL A 147 6.47 5.85 16.92
CA VAL A 147 7.55 5.73 15.93
C VAL A 147 8.20 7.11 15.74
N PRO A 148 9.34 7.40 16.41
CA PRO A 148 9.99 8.69 16.32
C PRO A 148 10.65 8.89 14.96
N ASP A 149 10.89 10.15 14.57
CA ASP A 149 11.68 10.54 13.39
C ASP A 149 11.29 9.87 12.07
N CYS A 150 10.02 9.49 11.91
CA CYS A 150 9.51 8.80 10.74
C CYS A 150 8.88 9.75 9.70
N ALA A 151 8.65 11.01 10.04
CA ALA A 151 8.01 11.97 9.15
C ALA A 151 8.84 12.26 7.89
N THR A 152 8.17 12.33 6.74
CA THR A 152 8.77 12.62 5.43
C THR A 152 7.76 13.27 4.48
N GLY A 153 8.23 13.67 3.30
CA GLY A 153 7.41 14.29 2.28
C GLY A 153 7.07 15.76 2.56
N PRO A 154 6.27 16.41 1.70
CA PRO A 154 5.80 17.76 1.94
C PRO A 154 5.05 17.85 3.27
N ASP A 155 5.35 18.88 4.04
CA ASP A 155 4.73 19.14 5.36
C ASP A 155 4.86 17.97 6.37
N GLY A 156 5.78 17.02 6.12
CA GLY A 156 5.99 15.87 7.01
C GLY A 156 4.81 14.91 7.14
N ARG A 157 3.88 14.88 6.18
CA ARG A 157 2.63 14.11 6.29
C ARG A 157 2.74 12.62 5.97
N PHE A 158 3.89 12.16 5.45
CA PHE A 158 4.13 10.76 5.13
C PHE A 158 5.10 10.13 6.12
N VAL A 159 5.20 8.82 6.10
CA VAL A 159 6.13 8.05 6.93
C VAL A 159 7.18 7.39 6.05
N GLN A 160 8.44 7.53 6.44
CA GLN A 160 9.56 6.76 5.92
C GLN A 160 10.32 6.12 7.09
N LEU A 161 10.32 4.80 7.13
CA LEU A 161 11.14 4.04 8.07
C LEU A 161 12.52 3.80 7.47
N TRP A 162 13.54 3.80 8.31
CA TRP A 162 14.92 3.61 7.93
C TRP A 162 15.58 2.52 8.75
N PRO A 163 16.38 1.60 8.15
CA PRO A 163 17.04 0.53 8.87
C PRO A 163 17.92 1.02 10.03
N HIS A 164 18.67 2.09 9.81
CA HIS A 164 19.60 2.65 10.78
C HIS A 164 18.92 3.43 11.93
N ARG A 165 17.66 3.83 11.78
CA ARG A 165 16.90 4.56 12.81
C ARG A 165 15.90 3.67 13.51
N HIS A 166 15.19 2.83 12.75
CA HIS A 166 14.02 2.11 13.23
C HIS A 166 14.24 0.59 13.35
N GLY A 167 15.43 0.08 12.94
CA GLY A 167 15.73 -1.36 12.97
C GLY A 167 14.88 -2.21 12.02
N THR A 168 14.15 -1.60 11.10
CA THR A 168 13.23 -2.25 10.15
C THR A 168 13.78 -2.18 8.72
N ASP A 169 13.05 -2.74 7.77
CA ASP A 169 13.27 -2.40 6.34
C ASP A 169 12.94 -0.92 6.10
N ALA A 170 13.52 -0.34 5.04
CA ALA A 170 13.11 0.99 4.62
C ALA A 170 11.70 0.89 4.00
N MET A 171 10.71 1.27 4.77
CA MET A 171 9.30 1.24 4.38
C MET A 171 8.77 2.65 4.26
N PHE A 172 8.05 2.91 3.18
CA PHE A 172 7.27 4.15 3.01
C PHE A 172 5.79 3.86 3.20
N CYS A 173 5.09 4.79 3.83
CA CYS A 173 3.64 4.75 3.98
C CYS A 173 3.07 6.17 3.85
N ALA A 174 2.02 6.30 3.07
CA ALA A 174 1.17 7.49 3.02
C ALA A 174 -0.30 7.07 3.14
N VAL A 175 -1.04 7.77 3.97
CA VAL A 175 -2.48 7.58 4.12
C VAL A 175 -3.19 8.77 3.50
N LEU A 176 -4.09 8.48 2.58
CA LEU A 176 -4.89 9.45 1.85
C LEU A 176 -6.36 9.26 2.19
N ARG A 177 -7.16 10.31 2.02
CA ARG A 177 -8.63 10.25 2.06
C ARG A 177 -9.19 10.70 0.74
N ARG A 178 -10.13 9.94 0.17
CA ARG A 178 -10.87 10.37 -1.02
C ARG A 178 -11.84 11.49 -0.66
N THR A 179 -11.83 12.59 -1.41
CA THR A 179 -12.64 13.80 -1.13
C THR A 179 -14.00 13.79 -1.86
N SER A 180 -14.06 13.20 -3.05
CA SER A 180 -15.29 13.11 -3.87
C SER A 180 -15.40 11.80 -4.62
#